data_dbb0ac0bf361b1c0194cd8de8d066e35
#
_entry.id   dbb0ac0bf361b1c0194cd8de8d066e35
#
_cell.length_a   1.000
_cell.length_b   1.000
_cell.length_c   1.000
_cell.angle_alpha   90.00
_cell.angle_beta   90.00
_cell.angle_gamma   90.00
#
_symmetry.space_group_name_H-M   'P 1'
#
loop_
_entity.id
_entity.type
_entity.pdbx_description
1 polymer ?
#
loop_
_entity_poly.entity_id
_entity_poly.type
_entity_poly.pdbx_seq_one_letter_code
_entity_poly.pdbx_strand_id
1 'polypeptide(L)'
;TNDEILRELSTRKPYREWAARQRVRLEEVAQIVIEQPVVNSEALLVKHAQFGWTSEELTLVVKTMFEDATEPVGSMGDDTPHAVLSPKPRPLFNYFKQRFAEVTNPPIDHLREDQVMSLRVLLGRRGNLLAETEDLAHLIRLNSPVLSNEELKALQKIDDSAFQSVVLDATFPVLGAESQMLNEESALETAVSKLCADAERAVRVGASILIISDKKTGPQRAVIPALLAVGAVHHHLMHKGLRSKASIVVETGEARETHHFAVLLGYGASAINPYLALDTARETVQRGKVRDKSLTESDVVKRYIKAAEKGILKVMSKMGIACVDAYTGAQIFEAVGLSHALVDECFEGTPSRLGGIGYAELEQVVLAWHANAFRISDVRLPIEAVKVAAQSEIENRKSEIKLDHPGFYKERAGGEMHGYSQKAVHALQKAVRLDGLFEYTGESEHITGIAHAKACHVIGKIHRRRRRNRACQHAEQRQHDGNGRLFRLDM
;
A
#
# COMPACT_ATOMS: atom_id res chain seq x y z
N THR A 1 11.78 11.14 -40.41
CA THR A 1 10.72 10.20 -39.94
C THR A 1 11.05 9.63 -38.58
N ASN A 2 10.07 9.06 -37.89
CA ASN A 2 10.28 8.39 -36.57
C ASN A 2 11.28 7.23 -36.72
N ASP A 3 11.25 6.51 -37.86
CA ASP A 3 12.17 5.39 -38.10
C ASP A 3 13.61 5.85 -38.29
N GLU A 4 13.84 7.01 -38.90
CA GLU A 4 15.17 7.60 -39.05
C GLU A 4 15.72 8.00 -37.67
N ILE A 5 14.91 8.67 -36.84
CA ILE A 5 15.30 9.07 -35.48
C ILE A 5 15.60 7.85 -34.62
N LEU A 6 14.73 6.83 -34.65
CA LEU A 6 14.93 5.58 -33.92
C LEU A 6 16.19 4.86 -34.35
N ARG A 7 16.45 4.82 -35.67
CA ARG A 7 17.67 4.22 -36.24
C ARG A 7 18.91 4.98 -35.75
N GLU A 8 18.91 6.30 -35.90
CA GLU A 8 20.03 7.15 -35.49
C GLU A 8 20.33 6.97 -33.99
N LEU A 9 19.32 7.05 -33.12
CA LEU A 9 19.47 6.87 -31.68
C LEU A 9 19.96 5.46 -31.32
N SER A 10 19.37 4.42 -31.91
CA SER A 10 19.68 3.01 -31.55
C SER A 10 21.04 2.54 -32.11
N THR A 11 21.60 3.22 -33.11
CA THR A 11 22.88 2.86 -33.72
C THR A 11 24.05 3.77 -33.29
N ARG A 12 23.77 4.85 -32.55
CA ARG A 12 24.82 5.78 -32.07
C ARG A 12 25.90 5.09 -31.27
N LYS A 13 25.52 4.11 -30.48
CA LYS A 13 26.38 3.24 -29.67
C LYS A 13 25.88 1.80 -29.71
N PRO A 14 26.66 0.79 -29.36
CA PRO A 14 26.27 -0.61 -29.39
C PRO A 14 25.43 -0.99 -28.15
N TYR A 15 24.33 -0.27 -27.90
CA TYR A 15 23.48 -0.44 -26.68
C TYR A 15 22.96 -1.87 -26.52
N ARG A 16 22.59 -2.53 -27.62
CA ARG A 16 22.10 -3.91 -27.62
C ARG A 16 23.17 -4.88 -27.13
N GLU A 17 24.39 -4.69 -27.58
CA GLU A 17 25.54 -5.51 -27.19
C GLU A 17 25.91 -5.27 -25.74
N TRP A 18 25.93 -3.99 -25.31
CA TRP A 18 26.15 -3.64 -23.91
C TRP A 18 25.11 -4.30 -23.01
N ALA A 19 23.82 -4.16 -23.33
CA ALA A 19 22.75 -4.78 -22.57
C ALA A 19 22.83 -6.31 -22.54
N ALA A 20 23.27 -6.95 -23.64
CA ALA A 20 23.43 -8.39 -23.69
C ALA A 20 24.61 -8.91 -22.85
N ARG A 21 25.70 -8.13 -22.77
CA ARG A 21 26.90 -8.52 -22.02
C ARG A 21 26.81 -8.16 -20.52
N GLN A 22 26.18 -7.04 -20.19
CA GLN A 22 26.25 -6.43 -18.87
C GLN A 22 25.03 -6.72 -17.98
N ARG A 23 23.85 -7.00 -18.58
CA ARG A 23 22.69 -7.37 -17.78
C ARG A 23 22.79 -8.82 -17.33
N VAL A 24 22.71 -9.01 -16.05
CA VAL A 24 22.72 -10.34 -15.42
C VAL A 24 21.38 -10.65 -14.78
N ARG A 25 20.98 -11.92 -14.73
CA ARG A 25 19.84 -12.37 -13.95
C ARG A 25 20.32 -12.73 -12.55
N LEU A 26 19.40 -12.66 -11.57
CA LEU A 26 19.74 -12.98 -10.19
C LEU A 26 20.33 -14.39 -10.06
N GLU A 27 19.78 -15.35 -10.81
CA GLU A 27 20.23 -16.75 -10.82
C GLU A 27 21.65 -16.94 -11.40
N GLU A 28 22.16 -15.98 -12.14
CA GLU A 28 23.49 -16.00 -12.73
C GLU A 28 24.57 -15.47 -11.77
N VAL A 29 24.18 -14.63 -10.80
CA VAL A 29 25.11 -13.99 -9.84
C VAL A 29 24.95 -14.52 -8.41
N ALA A 30 23.89 -15.26 -8.13
CA ALA A 30 23.64 -15.84 -6.81
C ALA A 30 22.89 -17.16 -6.91
N GLN A 31 23.19 -18.09 -6.01
CA GLN A 31 22.47 -19.35 -5.90
C GLN A 31 21.16 -19.13 -5.13
N ILE A 32 20.03 -19.39 -5.79
CA ILE A 32 18.72 -19.40 -5.15
C ILE A 32 18.50 -20.79 -4.54
N VAL A 33 18.54 -20.86 -3.21
CA VAL A 33 18.31 -22.10 -2.47
C VAL A 33 16.86 -22.11 -2.01
N ILE A 34 16.08 -23.09 -2.47
CA ILE A 34 14.70 -23.29 -2.03
C ILE A 34 14.72 -23.91 -0.64
N GLU A 35 14.30 -23.16 0.35
CA GLU A 35 14.15 -23.62 1.73
C GLU A 35 12.67 -23.88 2.03
N GLN A 36 12.43 -24.88 2.86
CA GLN A 36 11.10 -25.19 3.40
C GLN A 36 11.14 -25.07 4.93
N PRO A 37 11.20 -23.85 5.47
CA PRO A 37 11.26 -23.66 6.90
C PRO A 37 9.93 -24.06 7.54
N VAL A 38 10.02 -24.74 8.68
CA VAL A 38 8.83 -24.94 9.53
C VAL A 38 8.48 -23.60 10.17
N VAL A 39 7.28 -23.11 9.87
CA VAL A 39 6.82 -21.83 10.40
C VAL A 39 6.18 -22.06 11.77
N ASN A 40 6.70 -21.38 12.80
CA ASN A 40 6.11 -21.42 14.13
C ASN A 40 4.86 -20.52 14.17
N SER A 41 3.69 -21.13 14.35
CA SER A 41 2.39 -20.43 14.34
C SER A 41 2.25 -19.39 15.46
N GLU A 42 2.82 -19.65 16.66
CA GLU A 42 2.75 -18.70 17.79
C GLU A 42 3.62 -17.48 17.51
N ALA A 43 4.86 -17.69 17.04
CA ALA A 43 5.75 -16.61 16.66
C ALA A 43 5.18 -15.79 15.47
N LEU A 44 4.49 -16.44 14.53
CA LEU A 44 3.82 -15.80 13.41
C LEU A 44 2.67 -14.90 13.90
N LEU A 45 1.88 -15.38 14.86
CA LEU A 45 0.76 -14.61 15.44
C LEU A 45 1.27 -13.37 16.20
N VAL A 46 2.38 -13.49 16.94
CA VAL A 46 3.05 -12.34 17.58
C VAL A 46 3.43 -11.30 16.54
N LYS A 47 4.04 -11.72 15.42
CA LYS A 47 4.39 -10.81 14.33
C LYS A 47 3.17 -10.17 13.70
N HIS A 48 2.10 -10.92 13.41
CA HIS A 48 0.86 -10.33 12.91
C HIS A 48 0.35 -9.21 13.80
N ALA A 49 0.28 -9.44 15.13
CA ALA A 49 -0.13 -8.42 16.09
C ALA A 49 0.80 -7.20 16.09
N GLN A 50 2.12 -7.44 16.02
CA GLN A 50 3.13 -6.39 16.03
C GLN A 50 3.09 -5.48 14.79
N PHE A 51 2.72 -6.02 13.63
CA PHE A 51 2.55 -5.28 12.39
C PHE A 51 1.12 -4.79 12.17
N GLY A 52 0.27 -4.85 13.21
CA GLY A 52 -1.10 -4.37 13.12
C GLY A 52 -1.97 -5.12 12.09
N TRP A 53 -1.68 -6.41 11.85
CA TRP A 53 -2.54 -7.22 10.99
C TRP A 53 -3.86 -7.53 11.70
N THR A 54 -4.92 -7.54 10.94
CA THR A 54 -6.26 -7.87 11.43
C THR A 54 -6.69 -9.26 10.97
N SER A 55 -7.61 -9.86 11.72
CA SER A 55 -8.18 -11.15 11.33
C SER A 55 -8.97 -11.08 10.02
N GLU A 56 -9.52 -9.90 9.67
CA GLU A 56 -10.19 -9.65 8.40
C GLU A 56 -9.21 -9.66 7.24
N GLU A 57 -8.07 -8.95 7.35
CA GLU A 57 -7.03 -8.93 6.31
C GLU A 57 -6.47 -10.33 6.05
N LEU A 58 -6.24 -11.12 7.10
CA LEU A 58 -5.78 -12.50 6.95
C LEU A 58 -6.77 -13.36 6.16
N THR A 59 -8.07 -13.24 6.48
CA THR A 59 -9.10 -14.13 5.92
C THR A 59 -9.63 -13.67 4.57
N LEU A 60 -9.81 -12.37 4.39
CA LEU A 60 -10.46 -11.80 3.20
C LEU A 60 -9.45 -11.35 2.15
N VAL A 61 -8.26 -10.91 2.56
CA VAL A 61 -7.25 -10.38 1.64
C VAL A 61 -6.17 -11.41 1.37
N VAL A 62 -5.31 -11.67 2.36
CA VAL A 62 -4.10 -12.48 2.17
C VAL A 62 -4.43 -13.90 1.75
N LYS A 63 -5.44 -14.52 2.40
CA LYS A 63 -5.87 -15.88 2.05
C LYS A 63 -6.41 -15.97 0.63
N THR A 64 -7.19 -15.00 0.18
CA THR A 64 -7.68 -14.93 -1.21
C THR A 64 -6.51 -14.81 -2.19
N MET A 65 -5.51 -13.98 -1.89
CA MET A 65 -4.36 -13.79 -2.76
C MET A 65 -3.58 -15.10 -2.96
N PHE A 66 -3.30 -15.86 -1.91
CA PHE A 66 -2.51 -17.09 -2.06
C PHE A 66 -3.32 -18.32 -2.46
N GLU A 67 -4.64 -18.37 -2.23
CA GLU A 67 -5.49 -19.47 -2.70
C GLU A 67 -5.97 -19.30 -4.14
N ASP A 68 -6.35 -18.07 -4.54
CA ASP A 68 -6.99 -17.80 -5.83
C ASP A 68 -6.06 -17.12 -6.85
N ALA A 69 -4.84 -16.71 -6.43
CA ALA A 69 -3.90 -15.96 -7.24
C ALA A 69 -4.51 -14.68 -7.83
N THR A 70 -5.39 -14.04 -7.08
CA THR A 70 -6.08 -12.79 -7.44
C THR A 70 -6.21 -11.88 -6.25
N GLU A 71 -6.23 -10.57 -6.51
CA GLU A 71 -6.57 -9.59 -5.51
C GLU A 71 -8.06 -9.68 -5.16
N PRO A 72 -8.44 -9.65 -3.87
CA PRO A 72 -9.85 -9.51 -3.50
C PRO A 72 -10.34 -8.12 -3.88
N VAL A 73 -11.44 -8.04 -4.62
CA VAL A 73 -12.03 -6.78 -5.06
C VAL A 73 -13.43 -6.61 -4.49
N GLY A 74 -13.68 -5.39 -3.97
CA GLY A 74 -15.02 -4.96 -3.56
C GLY A 74 -15.70 -4.16 -4.69
N SER A 75 -17.00 -4.35 -4.86
CA SER A 75 -17.76 -3.66 -5.90
C SER A 75 -18.04 -2.19 -5.59
N MET A 76 -18.05 -1.79 -4.31
CA MET A 76 -18.44 -0.46 -3.85
C MET A 76 -17.26 0.42 -3.40
N GLY A 77 -16.04 -0.09 -3.45
CA GLY A 77 -14.86 0.60 -2.94
C GLY A 77 -14.82 0.62 -1.40
N ASP A 78 -13.94 1.45 -0.85
CA ASP A 78 -13.79 1.67 0.59
C ASP A 78 -14.75 2.78 1.04
N ASP A 79 -15.70 2.44 1.91
CA ASP A 79 -16.69 3.34 2.48
C ASP A 79 -16.41 3.69 3.96
N THR A 80 -15.25 3.27 4.47
CA THR A 80 -14.79 3.62 5.81
C THR A 80 -14.21 5.04 5.85
N PRO A 81 -14.12 5.68 7.04
CA PRO A 81 -13.49 6.99 7.17
C PRO A 81 -12.03 6.98 6.71
N HIS A 82 -11.51 8.12 6.29
CA HIS A 82 -10.07 8.30 6.10
C HIS A 82 -9.31 7.96 7.40
N ALA A 83 -8.09 7.47 7.27
CA ALA A 83 -7.28 7.01 8.41
C ALA A 83 -7.21 8.04 9.55
N VAL A 84 -7.03 9.32 9.21
CA VAL A 84 -6.97 10.44 10.19
C VAL A 84 -8.28 10.67 10.95
N LEU A 85 -9.41 10.22 10.42
CA LEU A 85 -10.74 10.36 11.04
C LEU A 85 -11.21 9.05 11.69
N SER A 86 -10.47 7.97 11.54
CA SER A 86 -10.81 6.67 12.12
C SER A 86 -10.47 6.66 13.63
N PRO A 87 -11.37 6.19 14.49
CA PRO A 87 -11.05 5.95 15.89
C PRO A 87 -10.17 4.69 16.09
N LYS A 88 -9.96 3.91 15.02
CA LYS A 88 -9.14 2.71 15.02
C LYS A 88 -7.75 3.03 14.44
N PRO A 89 -6.67 2.47 15.01
CA PRO A 89 -5.33 2.65 14.44
C PRO A 89 -5.26 2.06 13.03
N ARG A 90 -4.69 2.83 12.11
CA ARG A 90 -4.51 2.46 10.71
C ARG A 90 -3.03 2.46 10.35
N PRO A 91 -2.56 1.54 9.51
CA PRO A 91 -1.19 1.57 9.00
C PRO A 91 -0.95 2.83 8.17
N LEU A 92 0.31 3.29 8.12
CA LEU A 92 0.71 4.51 7.41
C LEU A 92 0.26 4.51 5.94
N PHE A 93 0.21 3.35 5.27
CA PHE A 93 -0.28 3.21 3.91
C PHE A 93 -1.68 3.80 3.70
N ASN A 94 -2.56 3.72 4.68
CA ASN A 94 -3.94 4.18 4.57
C ASN A 94 -4.08 5.71 4.55
N TYR A 95 -3.01 6.44 4.91
CA TYR A 95 -2.94 7.91 4.79
C TYR A 95 -2.61 8.36 3.38
N PHE A 96 -2.22 7.44 2.48
CA PHE A 96 -1.94 7.74 1.08
C PHE A 96 -3.09 7.29 0.21
N LYS A 97 -3.54 8.19 -0.66
CA LYS A 97 -4.58 7.91 -1.65
C LYS A 97 -4.03 8.18 -3.03
N GLN A 98 -4.28 7.27 -3.96
CA GLN A 98 -3.89 7.46 -5.34
C GLN A 98 -4.69 8.61 -5.95
N ARG A 99 -4.00 9.54 -6.60
CA ARG A 99 -4.63 10.64 -7.32
C ARG A 99 -5.37 10.11 -8.53
N PHE A 100 -6.41 10.83 -8.93
CA PHE A 100 -7.07 10.52 -10.19
C PHE A 100 -6.12 10.81 -11.35
N ALA A 101 -6.05 9.89 -12.30
CA ALA A 101 -5.24 10.04 -13.50
C ALA A 101 -6.11 10.00 -14.74
N GLU A 102 -5.70 10.74 -15.75
CA GLU A 102 -6.19 10.56 -17.10
C GLU A 102 -5.46 9.37 -17.72
N VAL A 103 -6.23 8.39 -18.16
CA VAL A 103 -5.68 7.24 -18.87
C VAL A 103 -5.29 7.61 -20.30
N THR A 104 -4.40 6.82 -20.90
CA THR A 104 -4.04 6.94 -22.30
C THR A 104 -5.24 6.73 -23.23
N ASN A 105 -5.20 7.25 -24.45
CA ASN A 105 -6.22 7.02 -25.48
C ASN A 105 -5.60 6.32 -26.69
N PRO A 106 -5.83 5.02 -26.91
CA PRO A 106 -6.65 4.13 -26.09
C PRO A 106 -6.04 3.81 -24.72
N PRO A 107 -6.86 3.43 -23.73
CA PRO A 107 -6.35 3.05 -22.41
C PRO A 107 -5.54 1.75 -22.51
N ILE A 108 -4.50 1.62 -21.66
CA ILE A 108 -3.68 0.41 -21.57
C ILE A 108 -4.50 -0.66 -20.81
N ASP A 109 -4.66 -1.84 -21.42
CA ASP A 109 -5.33 -3.00 -20.82
C ASP A 109 -4.30 -3.97 -20.22
N HIS A 110 -4.21 -4.04 -18.91
CA HIS A 110 -3.27 -4.91 -18.21
C HIS A 110 -3.52 -6.42 -18.36
N LEU A 111 -4.65 -6.83 -18.93
CA LEU A 111 -4.98 -8.24 -19.18
C LEU A 111 -4.61 -8.69 -20.60
N ARG A 112 -4.68 -7.78 -21.57
CA ARG A 112 -4.50 -8.07 -22.99
C ARG A 112 -3.15 -7.62 -23.53
N GLU A 113 -2.54 -6.64 -22.88
CA GLU A 113 -1.37 -5.93 -23.42
C GLU A 113 -0.09 -6.23 -22.62
N ASP A 114 0.17 -7.51 -22.30
CA ASP A 114 1.43 -7.95 -21.68
C ASP A 114 2.68 -7.45 -22.41
N GLN A 115 2.58 -7.19 -23.72
CA GLN A 115 3.68 -6.66 -24.51
C GLN A 115 4.00 -5.21 -24.21
N VAL A 116 3.02 -4.45 -23.72
CA VAL A 116 3.15 -3.01 -23.43
C VAL A 116 3.53 -2.76 -21.98
N MET A 117 3.09 -3.62 -21.05
CA MET A 117 3.32 -3.44 -19.63
C MET A 117 4.44 -4.34 -19.10
N SER A 118 5.28 -3.80 -18.20
CA SER A 118 6.41 -4.53 -17.66
C SER A 118 6.58 -4.30 -16.17
N LEU A 119 6.64 -5.41 -15.41
CA LEU A 119 7.05 -5.44 -14.01
C LEU A 119 8.56 -5.65 -13.83
N ARG A 120 9.33 -5.66 -14.90
CA ARG A 120 10.79 -5.84 -14.83
C ARG A 120 11.43 -4.69 -14.08
N VAL A 121 12.35 -5.03 -13.20
CA VAL A 121 13.13 -4.09 -12.40
C VAL A 121 14.61 -4.34 -12.61
N LEU A 122 15.39 -3.29 -12.58
CA LEU A 122 16.85 -3.34 -12.68
C LEU A 122 17.46 -2.85 -11.36
N LEU A 123 18.24 -3.71 -10.70
CA LEU A 123 18.91 -3.39 -9.45
C LEU A 123 20.41 -3.12 -9.68
N GLY A 124 20.94 -2.16 -8.95
CA GLY A 124 22.35 -1.80 -8.99
C GLY A 124 22.56 -0.30 -9.11
N ARG A 125 23.79 0.08 -9.42
CA ARG A 125 24.20 1.49 -9.59
C ARG A 125 23.87 1.94 -11.00
N ARG A 126 23.00 2.96 -11.13
CA ARG A 126 22.63 3.52 -12.45
C ARG A 126 23.60 4.59 -12.97
N GLY A 127 24.50 5.13 -12.13
CA GLY A 127 25.48 6.11 -12.53
C GLY A 127 24.91 7.40 -13.15
N ASN A 128 25.66 8.00 -14.06
CA ASN A 128 25.21 9.19 -14.79
C ASN A 128 24.49 8.78 -16.07
N LEU A 129 23.17 8.88 -16.08
CA LEU A 129 22.31 8.50 -17.21
C LEU A 129 22.61 9.29 -18.51
N LEU A 130 23.24 10.46 -18.41
CA LEU A 130 23.62 11.27 -19.57
C LEU A 130 24.98 10.88 -20.18
N ALA A 131 25.76 10.03 -19.49
CA ALA A 131 27.08 9.63 -19.95
C ALA A 131 27.05 8.57 -21.07
N GLU A 132 25.99 7.78 -21.19
CA GLU A 132 25.82 6.70 -22.15
C GLU A 132 27.06 5.78 -22.24
N THR A 133 27.46 5.18 -21.14
CA THR A 133 28.60 4.26 -21.04
C THR A 133 28.12 2.82 -20.81
N GLU A 134 28.96 1.85 -21.17
CA GLU A 134 28.62 0.42 -21.07
C GLU A 134 28.30 -0.03 -19.64
N ASP A 135 29.00 0.51 -18.66
CA ASP A 135 28.84 0.20 -17.24
C ASP A 135 27.45 0.54 -16.70
N LEU A 136 26.73 1.48 -17.34
CA LEU A 136 25.33 1.77 -16.99
C LEU A 136 24.38 0.59 -17.25
N ALA A 137 24.77 -0.34 -18.10
CA ALA A 137 23.99 -1.54 -18.38
C ALA A 137 24.27 -2.68 -17.39
N HIS A 138 25.28 -2.54 -16.49
CA HIS A 138 25.66 -3.57 -15.51
C HIS A 138 24.71 -3.58 -14.33
N LEU A 139 23.57 -4.24 -14.51
CA LEU A 139 22.45 -4.26 -13.57
C LEU A 139 21.88 -5.67 -13.45
N ILE A 140 21.40 -6.03 -12.24
CA ILE A 140 20.65 -7.27 -12.01
C ILE A 140 19.22 -7.06 -12.49
N ARG A 141 18.77 -7.91 -13.40
CA ARG A 141 17.41 -7.92 -13.89
C ARG A 141 16.55 -8.86 -13.06
N LEU A 142 15.50 -8.31 -12.45
CA LEU A 142 14.40 -9.05 -11.87
C LEU A 142 13.20 -9.05 -12.82
N ASN A 143 12.42 -10.12 -12.83
CA ASN A 143 11.19 -10.20 -13.63
C ASN A 143 9.99 -9.55 -12.92
N SER A 144 10.08 -9.40 -11.60
CA SER A 144 9.03 -8.85 -10.73
C SER A 144 9.64 -7.96 -9.66
N PRO A 145 8.94 -6.91 -9.20
CA PRO A 145 9.33 -6.16 -8.03
C PRO A 145 8.98 -6.88 -6.70
N VAL A 146 8.24 -7.99 -6.75
CA VAL A 146 7.85 -8.78 -5.57
C VAL A 146 8.74 -9.99 -5.45
N LEU A 147 9.57 -10.03 -4.40
CA LEU A 147 10.59 -11.06 -4.18
C LEU A 147 10.08 -12.15 -3.23
N SER A 148 10.40 -13.39 -3.53
CA SER A 148 10.33 -14.48 -2.57
C SER A 148 11.40 -14.34 -1.48
N ASN A 149 11.27 -15.11 -0.38
CA ASN A 149 12.28 -15.13 0.68
C ASN A 149 13.63 -15.66 0.18
N GLU A 150 13.59 -16.61 -0.77
CA GLU A 150 14.75 -17.23 -1.38
C GLU A 150 15.51 -16.24 -2.28
N GLU A 151 14.80 -15.48 -3.09
CA GLU A 151 15.38 -14.44 -3.96
C GLU A 151 16.03 -13.32 -3.12
N LEU A 152 15.37 -12.88 -2.04
CA LEU A 152 15.97 -11.90 -1.15
C LEU A 152 17.26 -12.41 -0.49
N LYS A 153 17.25 -13.68 0.00
CA LYS A 153 18.45 -14.29 0.57
C LYS A 153 19.59 -14.42 -0.45
N ALA A 154 19.25 -14.68 -1.70
CA ALA A 154 20.22 -14.70 -2.80
C ALA A 154 20.82 -13.30 -3.01
N LEU A 155 20.01 -12.24 -3.04
CA LEU A 155 20.48 -10.85 -3.12
C LEU A 155 21.41 -10.46 -1.96
N GLN A 156 21.13 -10.95 -0.75
CA GLN A 156 21.97 -10.69 0.44
C GLN A 156 23.34 -11.38 0.38
N LYS A 157 23.48 -12.44 -0.41
CA LYS A 157 24.67 -13.30 -0.50
C LYS A 157 25.45 -13.12 -1.79
N ILE A 158 25.14 -12.11 -2.60
CA ILE A 158 25.89 -11.85 -3.84
C ILE A 158 27.34 -11.52 -3.48
N ASP A 159 28.28 -12.29 -4.02
CA ASP A 159 29.72 -12.10 -3.90
C ASP A 159 30.27 -11.43 -5.17
N ASP A 160 29.75 -10.24 -5.47
CA ASP A 160 30.19 -9.39 -6.57
C ASP A 160 30.26 -7.94 -6.08
N SER A 161 31.42 -7.34 -6.17
CA SER A 161 31.68 -5.96 -5.72
C SER A 161 30.82 -4.92 -6.43
N ALA A 162 30.35 -5.19 -7.64
CA ALA A 162 29.44 -4.31 -8.38
C ALA A 162 28.03 -4.31 -7.78
N PHE A 163 27.65 -5.42 -7.15
CA PHE A 163 26.32 -5.61 -6.56
C PHE A 163 26.34 -5.74 -5.05
N GLN A 164 27.25 -5.01 -4.40
CA GLN A 164 27.35 -5.02 -2.95
C GLN A 164 26.03 -4.63 -2.28
N SER A 165 25.45 -5.57 -1.54
CA SER A 165 24.23 -5.37 -0.76
C SER A 165 24.54 -5.05 0.71
N VAL A 166 23.76 -4.15 1.29
CA VAL A 166 23.84 -3.79 2.72
C VAL A 166 22.45 -3.84 3.33
N VAL A 167 22.29 -4.58 4.43
CA VAL A 167 21.05 -4.64 5.19
C VAL A 167 21.02 -3.51 6.21
N LEU A 168 20.03 -2.64 6.11
CA LEU A 168 19.75 -1.53 7.01
C LEU A 168 18.65 -1.93 7.99
N ASP A 169 18.88 -1.72 9.27
CA ASP A 169 17.95 -2.05 10.35
C ASP A 169 16.87 -1.00 10.48
N ALA A 170 15.64 -1.34 10.05
CA ALA A 170 14.45 -0.50 10.13
C ALA A 170 13.64 -0.76 11.41
N THR A 171 14.32 -0.80 12.57
CA THR A 171 13.69 -0.94 13.86
C THR A 171 14.26 0.07 14.86
N PHE A 172 13.52 0.41 15.90
CA PHE A 172 13.97 1.32 16.95
C PHE A 172 13.74 0.72 18.35
N PRO A 173 14.52 1.13 19.36
CA PRO A 173 14.39 0.61 20.71
C PRO A 173 13.07 1.08 21.35
N VAL A 174 12.40 0.17 22.03
CA VAL A 174 11.23 0.52 22.87
C VAL A 174 11.77 1.03 24.20
N LEU A 175 11.64 2.33 24.42
CA LEU A 175 12.10 2.98 25.67
C LEU A 175 11.03 2.82 26.75
N GLY A 176 11.45 2.64 28.02
CA GLY A 176 10.55 2.68 29.15
C GLY A 176 9.89 4.06 29.34
N ALA A 177 8.75 4.10 30.02
CA ALA A 177 7.97 5.33 30.21
C ALA A 177 8.77 6.50 30.81
N GLU A 178 9.74 6.23 31.69
CA GLU A 178 10.60 7.27 32.28
C GLU A 178 11.56 7.90 31.26
N SER A 179 12.08 7.10 30.33
CA SER A 179 12.99 7.60 29.28
C SER A 179 12.26 8.38 28.19
N GLN A 180 10.97 8.06 27.94
CA GLN A 180 10.13 8.81 26.98
C GLN A 180 9.78 10.21 27.48
N MET A 181 9.66 10.40 28.81
CA MET A 181 9.37 11.72 29.40
C MET A 181 10.57 12.67 29.38
N LEU A 182 11.78 12.16 29.20
CA LEU A 182 13.01 12.95 29.23
C LEU A 182 13.49 13.38 27.83
N ASN A 183 12.95 12.79 26.78
CA ASN A 183 13.33 13.13 25.42
C ASN A 183 12.23 14.01 24.76
N GLU A 184 12.65 15.19 24.30
CA GLU A 184 11.79 16.09 23.53
C GLU A 184 11.50 15.57 22.12
N GLU A 185 12.38 14.72 21.56
CA GLU A 185 12.26 14.14 20.24
C GLU A 185 11.67 12.72 20.29
N SER A 186 10.86 12.38 19.28
CA SER A 186 10.31 11.04 19.06
C SER A 186 11.44 10.02 18.83
N ALA A 187 11.38 8.86 19.49
CA ALA A 187 12.34 7.78 19.27
C ALA A 187 12.29 7.26 17.82
N LEU A 188 11.09 7.30 17.21
CA LEU A 188 10.88 6.97 15.80
C LEU A 188 11.62 7.98 14.90
N GLU A 189 11.51 9.28 15.15
CA GLU A 189 12.17 10.34 14.38
C GLU A 189 13.69 10.20 14.42
N THR A 190 14.26 10.04 15.63
CA THR A 190 15.68 9.77 15.82
C THR A 190 16.13 8.53 15.04
N ALA A 191 15.32 7.45 15.06
CA ALA A 191 15.66 6.22 14.36
C ALA A 191 15.60 6.36 12.85
N VAL A 192 14.64 7.13 12.31
CA VAL A 192 14.55 7.45 10.87
C VAL A 192 15.76 8.26 10.42
N SER A 193 16.14 9.28 11.19
CA SER A 193 17.34 10.09 10.91
C SER A 193 18.63 9.25 10.90
N LYS A 194 18.74 8.31 11.85
CA LYS A 194 19.85 7.35 11.89
C LYS A 194 19.84 6.41 10.68
N LEU A 195 18.69 5.89 10.30
CA LEU A 195 18.52 5.02 9.13
C LEU A 195 19.00 5.73 7.85
N CYS A 196 18.63 6.99 7.69
CA CYS A 196 19.07 7.84 6.57
C CYS A 196 20.59 8.02 6.55
N ALA A 197 21.20 8.29 7.70
CA ALA A 197 22.67 8.42 7.83
C ALA A 197 23.41 7.11 7.53
N ASP A 198 22.86 5.98 7.99
CA ASP A 198 23.39 4.64 7.72
C ASP A 198 23.30 4.30 6.22
N ALA A 199 22.18 4.65 5.56
CA ALA A 199 22.01 4.48 4.12
C ALA A 199 23.02 5.34 3.33
N GLU A 200 23.17 6.61 3.67
CA GLU A 200 24.15 7.51 3.05
C GLU A 200 25.57 6.93 3.17
N ARG A 201 25.97 6.50 4.36
CA ARG A 201 27.28 5.91 4.62
C ARG A 201 27.49 4.65 3.78
N ALA A 202 26.52 3.75 3.73
CA ALA A 202 26.59 2.52 2.94
C ALA A 202 26.82 2.83 1.45
N VAL A 203 26.08 3.77 0.88
CA VAL A 203 26.24 4.16 -0.54
C VAL A 203 27.60 4.81 -0.80
N ARG A 204 28.10 5.64 0.13
CA ARG A 204 29.42 6.29 0.00
C ARG A 204 30.59 5.30 0.03
N VAL A 205 30.45 4.18 0.75
CA VAL A 205 31.47 3.12 0.78
C VAL A 205 31.30 2.07 -0.33
N GLY A 206 30.31 2.23 -1.22
CA GLY A 206 30.20 1.42 -2.43
C GLY A 206 28.97 0.54 -2.54
N ALA A 207 28.11 0.48 -1.53
CA ALA A 207 26.85 -0.30 -1.63
C ALA A 207 26.02 0.16 -2.84
N SER A 208 25.59 -0.79 -3.65
CA SER A 208 24.73 -0.57 -4.82
C SER A 208 23.30 -1.10 -4.59
N ILE A 209 23.09 -1.88 -3.53
CA ILE A 209 21.77 -2.40 -3.13
C ILE A 209 21.60 -2.17 -1.63
N LEU A 210 20.62 -1.37 -1.24
CA LEU A 210 20.23 -1.17 0.15
C LEU A 210 19.01 -2.02 0.45
N ILE A 211 19.09 -2.88 1.46
CA ILE A 211 17.97 -3.72 1.92
C ILE A 211 17.47 -3.15 3.24
N ILE A 212 16.37 -2.42 3.20
CA ILE A 212 15.70 -1.90 4.41
C ILE A 212 14.89 -3.04 5.01
N SER A 213 15.23 -3.48 6.22
CA SER A 213 14.65 -4.66 6.85
C SER A 213 14.11 -4.38 8.25
N ASP A 214 12.86 -4.74 8.49
CA ASP A 214 12.21 -4.72 9.81
C ASP A 214 12.32 -6.05 10.56
N LYS A 215 13.05 -7.02 10.04
CA LYS A 215 13.11 -8.39 10.55
C LYS A 215 13.72 -8.55 11.93
N LYS A 216 14.52 -7.54 12.37
CA LYS A 216 15.11 -7.52 13.71
C LYS A 216 14.14 -7.06 14.80
N THR A 217 12.88 -6.88 14.45
CA THR A 217 11.83 -6.56 15.43
C THR A 217 11.68 -7.64 16.49
N GLY A 218 11.37 -7.25 17.70
CA GLY A 218 11.24 -8.15 18.85
C GLY A 218 10.81 -7.40 20.11
N PRO A 219 10.78 -8.03 21.30
CA PRO A 219 10.21 -7.43 22.52
C PRO A 219 10.78 -6.05 22.88
N GLN A 220 12.06 -5.79 22.56
CA GLN A 220 12.74 -4.54 22.89
C GLN A 220 12.90 -3.61 21.67
N ARG A 221 12.39 -3.99 20.50
CA ARG A 221 12.57 -3.24 19.26
C ARG A 221 11.27 -3.20 18.47
N ALA A 222 10.74 -2.02 18.31
CA ALA A 222 9.57 -1.74 17.47
C ALA A 222 10.00 -1.46 16.02
N VAL A 223 9.06 -1.54 15.10
CA VAL A 223 9.32 -1.34 13.67
C VAL A 223 9.25 0.14 13.30
N ILE A 224 10.15 0.59 12.43
CA ILE A 224 9.93 1.83 11.67
C ILE A 224 8.96 1.47 10.55
N PRO A 225 7.81 2.15 10.40
CA PRO A 225 6.88 1.87 9.31
C PRO A 225 7.60 1.81 7.97
N ALA A 226 7.43 0.72 7.22
CA ALA A 226 8.21 0.44 6.02
C ALA A 226 8.12 1.57 4.98
N LEU A 227 6.93 2.14 4.81
CA LEU A 227 6.73 3.27 3.90
C LEU A 227 7.50 4.52 4.36
N LEU A 228 7.52 4.80 5.67
CA LEU A 228 8.27 5.92 6.24
C LEU A 228 9.78 5.72 6.02
N ALA A 229 10.28 4.52 6.29
CA ALA A 229 11.68 4.17 6.10
C ALA A 229 12.12 4.34 4.63
N VAL A 230 11.30 3.86 3.69
CA VAL A 230 11.58 3.98 2.25
C VAL A 230 11.56 5.43 1.80
N GLY A 231 10.50 6.17 2.14
CA GLY A 231 10.36 7.57 1.74
C GLY A 231 11.50 8.44 2.29
N ALA A 232 11.82 8.31 3.57
CA ALA A 232 12.91 9.04 4.20
C ALA A 232 14.27 8.75 3.55
N VAL A 233 14.63 7.47 3.38
CA VAL A 233 15.91 7.08 2.74
C VAL A 233 15.96 7.54 1.28
N HIS A 234 14.84 7.40 0.54
CA HIS A 234 14.76 7.84 -0.86
C HIS A 234 15.05 9.33 -1.00
N HIS A 235 14.35 10.19 -0.27
CA HIS A 235 14.49 11.64 -0.36
C HIS A 235 15.83 12.12 0.23
N HIS A 236 16.28 11.53 1.34
CA HIS A 236 17.60 11.82 1.88
C HIS A 236 18.72 11.57 0.85
N LEU A 237 18.70 10.40 0.19
CA LEU A 237 19.69 10.09 -0.86
C LEU A 237 19.54 10.98 -2.10
N MET A 238 18.33 11.45 -2.42
CA MET A 238 18.12 12.45 -3.48
C MET A 238 18.79 13.77 -3.14
N HIS A 239 18.55 14.31 -1.95
CA HIS A 239 19.18 15.57 -1.48
C HIS A 239 20.70 15.48 -1.43
N LYS A 240 21.25 14.29 -1.16
CA LYS A 240 22.71 14.05 -1.17
C LYS A 240 23.29 13.77 -2.57
N GLY A 241 22.46 13.72 -3.63
CA GLY A 241 22.91 13.35 -4.97
C GLY A 241 23.40 11.90 -5.09
N LEU A 242 22.90 11.02 -4.23
CA LEU A 242 23.33 9.61 -4.13
C LEU A 242 22.29 8.62 -4.62
N ARG A 243 21.04 9.04 -4.85
CA ARG A 243 19.92 8.13 -5.12
C ARG A 243 20.14 7.20 -6.32
N SER A 244 20.78 7.68 -7.38
CA SER A 244 21.08 6.87 -8.58
C SER A 244 22.20 5.84 -8.36
N LYS A 245 22.94 5.92 -7.26
CA LYS A 245 24.05 5.01 -6.97
C LYS A 245 23.62 3.71 -6.28
N ALA A 246 22.39 3.61 -5.79
CA ALA A 246 21.89 2.41 -5.15
C ALA A 246 20.40 2.19 -5.40
N SER A 247 20.01 0.92 -5.50
CA SER A 247 18.62 0.46 -5.49
C SER A 247 18.17 0.21 -4.06
N ILE A 248 16.88 0.47 -3.76
CA ILE A 248 16.28 0.22 -2.45
C ILE A 248 15.40 -1.03 -2.55
N VAL A 249 15.74 -2.04 -1.79
CA VAL A 249 14.94 -3.26 -1.60
C VAL A 249 14.33 -3.23 -0.20
N VAL A 250 13.09 -3.66 -0.06
CA VAL A 250 12.37 -3.63 1.23
C VAL A 250 12.05 -5.05 1.68
N GLU A 251 12.54 -5.43 2.86
CA GLU A 251 12.16 -6.67 3.55
C GLU A 251 11.22 -6.30 4.70
N THR A 252 9.92 -6.56 4.55
CA THR A 252 8.94 -6.06 5.51
C THR A 252 7.83 -7.04 5.86
N GLY A 253 7.39 -6.99 7.13
CA GLY A 253 6.19 -7.66 7.61
C GLY A 253 4.89 -6.87 7.37
N GLU A 254 4.97 -5.60 6.95
CA GLU A 254 3.77 -4.77 6.78
C GLU A 254 3.06 -4.98 5.43
N ALA A 255 3.81 -5.22 4.34
CA ALA A 255 3.23 -5.31 3.00
C ALA A 255 2.40 -6.59 2.85
N ARG A 256 1.09 -6.44 2.58
CA ARG A 256 0.15 -7.55 2.50
C ARG A 256 -0.91 -7.44 1.42
N GLU A 257 -1.13 -6.27 0.85
CA GLU A 257 -2.13 -6.03 -0.20
C GLU A 257 -1.59 -5.11 -1.30
N THR A 258 -2.25 -5.05 -2.43
CA THR A 258 -1.82 -4.30 -3.63
C THR A 258 -1.49 -2.85 -3.34
N HIS A 259 -2.29 -2.16 -2.53
CA HIS A 259 -2.07 -0.76 -2.20
C HIS A 259 -0.70 -0.55 -1.52
N HIS A 260 -0.31 -1.45 -0.61
CA HIS A 260 0.99 -1.36 0.08
C HIS A 260 2.15 -1.48 -0.91
N PHE A 261 2.09 -2.43 -1.85
CA PHE A 261 3.11 -2.56 -2.91
C PHE A 261 3.16 -1.31 -3.79
N ALA A 262 2.00 -0.81 -4.22
CA ALA A 262 1.93 0.37 -5.07
C ALA A 262 2.55 1.60 -4.41
N VAL A 263 2.23 1.87 -3.15
CA VAL A 263 2.76 3.02 -2.41
C VAL A 263 4.27 2.88 -2.18
N LEU A 264 4.77 1.69 -1.77
CA LEU A 264 6.20 1.44 -1.58
C LEU A 264 7.00 1.66 -2.88
N LEU A 265 6.50 1.14 -4.01
CA LEU A 265 7.11 1.36 -5.32
C LEU A 265 7.07 2.84 -5.71
N GLY A 266 5.95 3.51 -5.49
CA GLY A 266 5.78 4.93 -5.79
C GLY A 266 6.75 5.83 -5.03
N TYR A 267 7.12 5.48 -3.81
CA TYR A 267 8.05 6.23 -2.97
C TYR A 267 9.48 5.71 -2.98
N GLY A 268 9.86 4.87 -3.92
CA GLY A 268 11.28 4.62 -4.18
C GLY A 268 11.76 3.19 -3.97
N ALA A 269 10.93 2.26 -3.51
CA ALA A 269 11.31 0.85 -3.49
C ALA A 269 11.51 0.33 -4.92
N SER A 270 12.61 -0.36 -5.16
CA SER A 270 12.86 -1.05 -6.42
C SER A 270 12.28 -2.46 -6.39
N ALA A 271 12.35 -3.12 -5.22
CA ALA A 271 11.76 -4.44 -5.00
C ALA A 271 11.33 -4.61 -3.55
N ILE A 272 10.38 -5.50 -3.30
CA ILE A 272 9.73 -5.70 -2.00
C ILE A 272 9.65 -7.20 -1.72
N ASN A 273 10.12 -7.60 -0.55
CA ASN A 273 9.90 -8.94 0.00
C ASN A 273 8.90 -8.86 1.15
N PRO A 274 7.66 -9.32 0.96
CA PRO A 274 6.62 -9.34 1.97
C PRO A 274 6.72 -10.60 2.83
N TYR A 275 7.85 -10.79 3.55
CA TYR A 275 8.18 -12.06 4.18
C TYR A 275 7.06 -12.61 5.08
N LEU A 276 6.36 -11.74 5.83
CA LEU A 276 5.31 -12.17 6.75
C LEU A 276 4.09 -12.74 6.02
N ALA A 277 3.72 -12.15 4.88
CA ALA A 277 2.64 -12.65 4.04
C ALA A 277 3.00 -14.02 3.42
N LEU A 278 4.25 -14.17 2.97
CA LEU A 278 4.75 -15.44 2.42
C LEU A 278 4.81 -16.53 3.49
N ASP A 279 5.29 -16.21 4.69
CA ASP A 279 5.32 -17.14 5.82
C ASP A 279 3.90 -17.53 6.27
N THR A 280 2.94 -16.59 6.23
CA THR A 280 1.53 -16.85 6.51
C THR A 280 0.91 -17.83 5.51
N ALA A 281 1.23 -17.68 4.23
CA ALA A 281 0.76 -18.59 3.20
C ALA A 281 1.33 -20.01 3.42
N ARG A 282 2.61 -20.13 3.73
CA ARG A 282 3.27 -21.43 4.04
C ARG A 282 2.66 -22.08 5.28
N GLU A 283 2.51 -21.33 6.38
CA GLU A 283 1.91 -21.83 7.62
C GLU A 283 0.50 -22.39 7.39
N THR A 284 -0.28 -21.72 6.57
CA THR A 284 -1.64 -22.14 6.25
C THR A 284 -1.66 -23.51 5.54
N VAL A 285 -0.67 -23.78 4.65
CA VAL A 285 -0.49 -25.10 4.03
C VAL A 285 -0.03 -26.13 5.07
N GLN A 286 1.00 -25.82 5.85
CA GLN A 286 1.55 -26.72 6.88
C GLN A 286 0.48 -27.16 7.89
N ARG A 287 -0.48 -26.28 8.22
CA ARG A 287 -1.63 -26.61 9.08
C ARG A 287 -2.80 -27.24 8.34
N GLY A 288 -2.69 -27.46 7.05
CA GLY A 288 -3.77 -28.00 6.24
C GLY A 288 -5.03 -27.14 6.22
N LYS A 289 -4.92 -25.80 6.36
CA LYS A 289 -6.05 -24.85 6.39
C LYS A 289 -6.39 -24.22 5.03
N VAL A 290 -5.69 -24.61 3.96
CA VAL A 290 -6.02 -24.23 2.59
C VAL A 290 -7.28 -24.98 2.10
N ARG A 291 -8.05 -24.36 1.20
CA ARG A 291 -9.23 -25.00 0.59
C ARG A 291 -8.86 -26.18 -0.28
N ASP A 292 -7.90 -25.99 -1.19
CA ASP A 292 -7.39 -27.02 -2.07
C ASP A 292 -6.16 -27.69 -1.43
N LYS A 293 -6.34 -28.92 -0.94
CA LYS A 293 -5.31 -29.72 -0.26
C LYS A 293 -4.16 -30.16 -1.15
N SER A 294 -4.27 -30.00 -2.46
CA SER A 294 -3.21 -30.33 -3.41
C SER A 294 -2.13 -29.24 -3.50
N LEU A 295 -2.41 -28.03 -2.99
CA LEU A 295 -1.47 -26.92 -3.03
C LEU A 295 -0.28 -27.15 -2.11
N THR A 296 0.91 -26.99 -2.67
CA THR A 296 2.18 -26.99 -1.92
C THR A 296 2.51 -25.60 -1.38
N GLU A 297 3.49 -25.53 -0.46
CA GLU A 297 4.02 -24.25 0.04
C GLU A 297 4.56 -23.37 -1.09
N SER A 298 5.23 -23.97 -2.09
CA SER A 298 5.71 -23.25 -3.26
C SER A 298 4.57 -22.68 -4.11
N ASP A 299 3.46 -23.42 -4.23
CA ASP A 299 2.32 -22.97 -5.04
C ASP A 299 1.64 -21.75 -4.40
N VAL A 300 1.41 -21.76 -3.09
CA VAL A 300 0.76 -20.63 -2.41
C VAL A 300 1.64 -19.39 -2.42
N VAL A 301 2.96 -19.53 -2.28
CA VAL A 301 3.91 -18.41 -2.41
C VAL A 301 3.85 -17.80 -3.83
N LYS A 302 3.93 -18.64 -4.86
CA LYS A 302 3.82 -18.19 -6.27
C LYS A 302 2.48 -17.54 -6.57
N ARG A 303 1.39 -18.10 -6.04
CA ARG A 303 0.03 -17.55 -6.20
C ARG A 303 -0.10 -16.18 -5.54
N TYR A 304 0.45 -16.01 -4.33
CA TYR A 304 0.45 -14.72 -3.66
C TYR A 304 1.23 -13.65 -4.45
N ILE A 305 2.45 -13.98 -4.89
CA ILE A 305 3.27 -13.09 -5.73
C ILE A 305 2.51 -12.72 -7.00
N LYS A 306 1.92 -13.72 -7.68
CA LYS A 306 1.11 -13.48 -8.90
C LYS A 306 -0.10 -12.58 -8.64
N ALA A 307 -0.76 -12.71 -7.48
CA ALA A 307 -1.86 -11.82 -7.11
C ALA A 307 -1.38 -10.37 -6.93
N ALA A 308 -0.25 -10.18 -6.23
CA ALA A 308 0.35 -8.86 -6.05
C ALA A 308 0.77 -8.24 -7.40
N GLU A 309 1.41 -9.01 -8.28
CA GLU A 309 1.80 -8.60 -9.64
C GLU A 309 0.59 -8.13 -10.46
N LYS A 310 -0.49 -8.91 -10.47
CA LYS A 310 -1.74 -8.53 -11.17
C LYS A 310 -2.32 -7.23 -10.61
N GLY A 311 -2.28 -7.07 -9.28
CA GLY A 311 -2.73 -5.86 -8.61
C GLY A 311 -1.89 -4.65 -9.03
N ILE A 312 -0.56 -4.76 -9.01
CA ILE A 312 0.36 -3.70 -9.44
C ILE A 312 0.12 -3.33 -10.90
N LEU A 313 0.02 -4.31 -11.81
CA LEU A 313 -0.29 -4.07 -13.22
C LEU A 313 -1.62 -3.32 -13.40
N LYS A 314 -2.66 -3.71 -12.66
CA LYS A 314 -3.97 -3.04 -12.68
C LYS A 314 -3.86 -1.58 -12.23
N VAL A 315 -3.11 -1.30 -11.16
CA VAL A 315 -2.88 0.06 -10.67
C VAL A 315 -2.12 0.87 -11.71
N MET A 316 -1.03 0.33 -12.26
CA MET A 316 -0.23 0.97 -13.29
C MET A 316 -1.06 1.30 -14.54
N SER A 317 -1.88 0.35 -15.03
CA SER A 317 -2.73 0.57 -16.20
C SER A 317 -3.73 1.71 -15.99
N LYS A 318 -4.30 1.83 -14.78
CA LYS A 318 -5.19 2.93 -14.42
C LYS A 318 -4.50 4.29 -14.37
N MET A 319 -3.19 4.31 -14.14
CA MET A 319 -2.36 5.52 -14.18
C MET A 319 -1.77 5.79 -15.57
N GLY A 320 -2.00 4.92 -16.55
CA GLY A 320 -1.40 5.04 -17.87
C GLY A 320 0.12 4.82 -17.89
N ILE A 321 0.66 4.09 -16.92
CA ILE A 321 2.10 3.84 -16.76
C ILE A 321 2.40 2.39 -17.17
N ALA A 322 3.28 2.22 -18.16
CA ALA A 322 3.58 0.93 -18.76
C ALA A 322 4.69 0.13 -18.04
N CYS A 323 5.58 0.77 -17.28
CA CYS A 323 6.68 0.07 -16.59
C CYS A 323 6.86 0.57 -15.15
N VAL A 324 7.32 -0.34 -14.28
CA VAL A 324 7.52 -0.04 -12.84
C VAL A 324 8.55 1.08 -12.63
N ASP A 325 9.60 1.14 -13.42
CA ASP A 325 10.61 2.20 -13.31
C ASP A 325 10.01 3.61 -13.52
N ALA A 326 8.99 3.73 -14.38
CA ALA A 326 8.28 5.00 -14.59
C ALA A 326 7.21 5.27 -13.51
N TYR A 327 6.82 4.25 -12.75
CA TYR A 327 5.90 4.39 -11.61
C TYR A 327 6.62 4.96 -10.38
N THR A 328 7.90 4.64 -10.22
CA THR A 328 8.71 5.11 -9.11
C THR A 328 8.95 6.62 -9.20
N GLY A 329 8.55 7.36 -8.16
CA GLY A 329 8.70 8.82 -8.12
C GLY A 329 7.74 9.60 -9.03
N ALA A 330 6.69 8.97 -9.56
CA ALA A 330 5.72 9.60 -10.45
C ALA A 330 4.78 10.60 -9.75
N GLN A 331 4.86 10.78 -8.43
CA GLN A 331 4.05 11.72 -7.63
C GLN A 331 2.53 11.53 -7.80
N ILE A 332 2.12 10.28 -7.84
CA ILE A 332 0.75 9.85 -8.12
C ILE A 332 -0.12 9.66 -6.88
N PHE A 333 0.41 9.97 -5.71
CA PHE A 333 -0.32 9.91 -4.44
C PHE A 333 -0.55 11.28 -3.85
N GLU A 334 -1.56 11.39 -2.98
CA GLU A 334 -1.75 12.48 -2.04
C GLU A 334 -1.78 11.91 -0.62
N ALA A 335 -1.27 12.67 0.34
CA ALA A 335 -1.35 12.36 1.76
C ALA A 335 -2.61 13.01 2.36
N VAL A 336 -3.37 12.24 3.12
CA VAL A 336 -4.59 12.70 3.78
C VAL A 336 -4.43 12.50 5.29
N GLY A 337 -4.13 13.58 6.00
CA GLY A 337 -4.00 13.57 7.45
C GLY A 337 -2.58 13.34 7.98
N LEU A 338 -1.55 13.66 7.18
CA LEU A 338 -0.14 13.72 7.62
C LEU A 338 0.31 15.18 7.74
N SER A 339 1.12 15.48 8.75
CA SER A 339 1.69 16.80 8.95
C SER A 339 2.58 17.22 7.78
N HIS A 340 2.63 18.51 7.50
CA HIS A 340 3.48 19.04 6.42
C HIS A 340 4.96 18.74 6.69
N ALA A 341 5.42 18.87 7.95
CA ALA A 341 6.81 18.59 8.30
C ALA A 341 7.22 17.16 7.93
N LEU A 342 6.39 16.15 8.28
CA LEU A 342 6.64 14.76 7.94
C LEU A 342 6.63 14.52 6.42
N VAL A 343 5.69 15.17 5.71
CA VAL A 343 5.55 15.03 4.25
C VAL A 343 6.72 15.68 3.53
N ASP A 344 7.12 16.88 3.94
CA ASP A 344 8.23 17.60 3.32
C ASP A 344 9.58 16.88 3.52
N GLU A 345 9.76 16.19 4.65
CA GLU A 345 10.98 15.43 4.93
C GLU A 345 11.00 14.07 4.23
N CYS A 346 9.93 13.28 4.36
CA CYS A 346 9.94 11.87 3.94
C CYS A 346 9.22 11.60 2.62
N PHE A 347 8.36 12.51 2.18
CA PHE A 347 7.47 12.33 1.01
C PHE A 347 7.40 13.60 0.16
N GLU A 348 8.53 14.28 -0.02
CA GLU A 348 8.63 15.56 -0.72
C GLU A 348 7.86 15.58 -2.04
N GLY A 349 7.14 16.67 -2.28
CA GLY A 349 6.31 16.85 -3.46
C GLY A 349 4.93 16.18 -3.40
N THR A 350 4.61 15.46 -2.30
CA THR A 350 3.30 14.87 -2.11
C THR A 350 2.31 15.93 -1.58
N PRO A 351 1.17 16.16 -2.25
CA PRO A 351 0.15 17.07 -1.73
C PRO A 351 -0.41 16.58 -0.39
N SER A 352 -0.40 17.42 0.64
CA SER A 352 -1.07 17.21 1.93
C SER A 352 -1.96 18.41 2.23
N ARG A 353 -3.27 18.29 1.94
CA ARG A 353 -4.19 19.44 1.99
C ARG A 353 -4.69 19.76 3.38
N LEU A 354 -4.73 18.78 4.27
CA LEU A 354 -5.33 18.89 5.60
C LEU A 354 -4.29 19.00 6.72
N GLY A 355 -3.05 18.59 6.46
CA GLY A 355 -2.11 18.32 7.54
C GLY A 355 -2.58 17.11 8.40
N GLY A 356 -2.04 16.96 9.60
CA GLY A 356 -2.46 15.88 10.52
C GLY A 356 -1.34 15.38 11.40
N ILE A 357 -1.24 14.04 11.55
CA ILE A 357 -0.32 13.38 12.45
C ILE A 357 1.15 13.47 11.98
N GLY A 358 2.05 13.53 12.94
CA GLY A 358 3.50 13.53 12.73
C GLY A 358 4.17 12.26 13.26
N TYR A 359 5.48 12.36 13.55
CA TYR A 359 6.27 11.25 14.08
C TYR A 359 5.74 10.73 15.42
N ALA A 360 5.36 11.62 16.33
CA ALA A 360 4.93 11.25 17.67
C ALA A 360 3.66 10.39 17.65
N GLU A 361 2.65 10.74 16.85
CA GLU A 361 1.42 9.98 16.74
C GLU A 361 1.64 8.66 16.00
N LEU A 362 2.50 8.63 14.97
CA LEU A 362 2.89 7.39 14.29
C LEU A 362 3.63 6.44 15.23
N GLU A 363 4.54 6.96 16.06
CA GLU A 363 5.22 6.18 17.10
C GLU A 363 4.21 5.55 18.06
N GLN A 364 3.21 6.32 18.50
CA GLN A 364 2.16 5.82 19.40
C GLN A 364 1.38 4.66 18.78
N VAL A 365 1.02 4.75 17.49
CA VAL A 365 0.34 3.66 16.78
C VAL A 365 1.19 2.39 16.76
N VAL A 366 2.46 2.53 16.38
CA VAL A 366 3.41 1.39 16.34
C VAL A 366 3.62 0.78 17.71
N LEU A 367 3.81 1.60 18.74
CA LEU A 367 3.99 1.13 20.12
C LEU A 367 2.74 0.46 20.68
N ALA A 368 1.54 0.91 20.29
CA ALA A 368 0.29 0.25 20.68
C ALA A 368 0.19 -1.17 20.12
N TRP A 369 0.52 -1.37 18.84
CA TRP A 369 0.59 -2.71 18.24
C TRP A 369 1.69 -3.56 18.88
N HIS A 370 2.85 -2.96 19.13
CA HIS A 370 3.98 -3.61 19.79
C HIS A 370 3.60 -4.10 21.20
N ALA A 371 2.96 -3.25 22.02
CA ALA A 371 2.49 -3.60 23.35
C ALA A 371 1.45 -4.73 23.32
N ASN A 372 0.55 -4.74 22.34
CA ASN A 372 -0.41 -5.83 22.14
C ASN A 372 0.29 -7.16 21.82
N ALA A 373 1.33 -7.13 20.98
CA ALA A 373 2.09 -8.31 20.59
C ALA A 373 2.91 -8.91 21.75
N PHE A 374 3.53 -8.07 22.58
CA PHE A 374 4.47 -8.52 23.62
C PHE A 374 3.91 -8.38 25.05
N ARG A 375 2.64 -7.99 25.22
CA ARG A 375 1.96 -7.85 26.53
C ARG A 375 2.77 -7.02 27.54
N ILE A 376 3.33 -5.93 27.11
CA ILE A 376 4.07 -5.02 27.99
C ILE A 376 3.02 -4.20 28.76
N SER A 377 2.77 -4.58 30.04
CA SER A 377 1.78 -3.94 30.92
C SER A 377 2.16 -2.49 31.29
N ASP A 378 3.38 -2.05 31.01
CA ASP A 378 3.95 -0.80 31.51
C ASP A 378 4.07 0.32 30.47
N VAL A 379 3.61 0.11 29.24
CA VAL A 379 3.51 1.21 28.27
C VAL A 379 2.24 2.01 28.60
N ARG A 380 2.35 2.98 29.50
CA ARG A 380 1.32 3.99 29.73
C ARG A 380 1.28 4.92 28.51
N LEU A 381 0.45 4.57 27.55
CA LEU A 381 0.14 5.44 26.42
C LEU A 381 -0.78 6.57 26.90
N PRO A 382 -0.44 7.85 26.70
CA PRO A 382 -1.31 8.97 27.05
C PRO A 382 -2.34 9.20 25.93
N ILE A 383 -3.17 8.20 25.62
CA ILE A 383 -4.20 8.34 24.60
C ILE A 383 -5.56 8.12 25.25
N GLU A 384 -6.34 9.19 25.39
CA GLU A 384 -7.75 9.10 25.76
C GLU A 384 -8.57 8.30 24.73
N ALA A 385 -8.18 8.29 23.48
CA ALA A 385 -8.83 7.52 22.41
C ALA A 385 -8.61 6.00 22.50
N VAL A 386 -7.50 5.54 23.10
CA VAL A 386 -7.22 4.10 23.30
C VAL A 386 -7.97 3.55 24.52
N LYS A 387 -8.39 4.40 25.46
CA LYS A 387 -9.15 3.99 26.65
C LYS A 387 -10.50 3.35 26.33
N VAL A 388 -11.12 3.67 25.22
CA VAL A 388 -12.43 3.11 24.83
C VAL A 388 -12.32 1.66 24.37
N ALA A 389 -11.18 1.24 23.81
CA ALA A 389 -10.97 -0.13 23.34
C ALA A 389 -10.39 -1.08 24.42
N ALA A 390 -9.72 -0.52 25.43
CA ALA A 390 -9.01 -1.30 26.46
C ALA A 390 -9.82 -1.54 27.75
N GLN A 391 -10.95 -0.87 27.95
CA GLN A 391 -11.69 -0.93 29.21
C GLN A 391 -12.63 -2.13 29.38
N SER A 392 -12.81 -2.98 28.40
CA SER A 392 -13.83 -4.04 28.53
C SER A 392 -13.36 -5.43 28.95
N GLU A 393 -12.05 -5.74 29.05
CA GLU A 393 -11.63 -7.11 29.42
C GLU A 393 -10.25 -7.24 30.12
N ILE A 394 -9.95 -6.43 31.12
CA ILE A 394 -8.82 -6.68 32.03
C ILE A 394 -9.31 -7.37 33.32
N GLU A 395 -9.80 -8.57 33.22
CA GLU A 395 -9.85 -9.49 34.33
C GLU A 395 -9.70 -10.95 33.90
N ASN A 396 -8.60 -11.55 34.35
CA ASN A 396 -8.41 -13.00 34.50
C ASN A 396 -8.56 -13.88 33.24
N ARG A 397 -7.62 -13.81 32.28
CA ARG A 397 -7.34 -14.97 31.41
C ARG A 397 -5.85 -15.07 31.12
N LYS A 398 -5.30 -16.30 31.14
CA LYS A 398 -4.13 -16.71 30.31
C LYS A 398 -4.54 -16.48 28.86
N SER A 399 -4.50 -15.23 28.39
CA SER A 399 -5.12 -14.85 27.14
C SER A 399 -4.14 -15.11 26.00
N GLU A 400 -4.52 -15.97 25.07
CA GLU A 400 -3.95 -16.06 23.76
C GLU A 400 -3.96 -14.69 23.08
N ILE A 401 -2.90 -14.34 22.33
CA ILE A 401 -2.88 -13.14 21.48
C ILE A 401 -4.01 -13.30 20.47
N LYS A 402 -4.92 -12.33 20.42
CA LYS A 402 -6.01 -12.28 19.46
C LYS A 402 -5.77 -11.11 18.52
N LEU A 403 -5.84 -11.37 17.23
CA LEU A 403 -5.83 -10.30 16.23
C LEU A 403 -7.15 -9.54 16.29
N ASP A 404 -7.05 -8.23 16.17
CA ASP A 404 -8.21 -7.37 16.09
C ASP A 404 -9.10 -7.74 14.90
N HIS A 405 -10.40 -7.48 15.07
CA HIS A 405 -11.39 -7.57 14.02
C HIS A 405 -12.14 -6.23 13.95
N PRO A 406 -11.51 -5.19 13.39
CA PRO A 406 -12.04 -3.83 13.47
C PRO A 406 -13.26 -3.58 12.58
N GLY A 407 -13.60 -4.49 11.67
CA GLY A 407 -14.72 -4.31 10.76
C GLY A 407 -14.40 -3.32 9.64
N PHE A 408 -13.19 -3.36 9.07
CA PHE A 408 -12.80 -2.48 7.97
C PHE A 408 -13.40 -2.90 6.62
N TYR A 409 -13.63 -4.20 6.44
CA TYR A 409 -14.16 -4.76 5.19
C TYR A 409 -15.64 -5.11 5.29
N LYS A 410 -16.13 -5.39 6.49
CA LYS A 410 -17.54 -5.72 6.74
C LYS A 410 -18.03 -5.03 8.01
N GLU A 411 -19.16 -4.33 7.92
CA GLU A 411 -19.81 -3.71 9.07
C GLU A 411 -20.06 -4.74 10.19
N ARG A 412 -19.72 -4.36 11.41
CA ARG A 412 -19.99 -5.15 12.62
C ARG A 412 -20.28 -4.26 13.82
N ALA A 413 -20.95 -4.82 14.82
CA ALA A 413 -21.21 -4.12 16.07
C ALA A 413 -19.90 -3.76 16.79
N GLY A 414 -19.72 -2.50 17.15
CA GLY A 414 -18.50 -1.97 17.79
C GLY A 414 -17.29 -1.87 16.85
N GLY A 415 -17.48 -2.13 15.56
CA GLY A 415 -16.45 -1.99 14.55
C GLY A 415 -16.33 -0.56 14.01
N GLU A 416 -15.62 -0.44 12.89
CA GLU A 416 -15.47 0.81 12.15
C GLU A 416 -16.83 1.26 11.55
N MET A 417 -16.95 2.56 11.34
CA MET A 417 -18.14 3.12 10.73
C MET A 417 -18.09 2.94 9.21
N HIS A 418 -19.24 2.55 8.62
CA HIS A 418 -19.39 2.39 7.19
C HIS A 418 -20.37 3.41 6.62
N GLY A 419 -20.02 4.05 5.51
CA GLY A 419 -20.88 5.00 4.81
C GLY A 419 -22.14 4.35 4.23
N TYR A 420 -22.07 3.04 3.93
CA TYR A 420 -23.17 2.20 3.46
C TYR A 420 -23.64 1.21 4.53
N SER A 421 -23.75 1.68 5.78
CA SER A 421 -24.26 0.85 6.88
C SER A 421 -25.63 0.29 6.56
N GLN A 422 -26.00 -0.86 7.16
CA GLN A 422 -27.29 -1.49 6.97
C GLN A 422 -28.45 -0.51 7.27
N LYS A 423 -28.31 0.35 8.29
CA LYS A 423 -29.28 1.39 8.61
C LYS A 423 -29.43 2.42 7.48
N ALA A 424 -28.30 2.89 6.93
CA ALA A 424 -28.30 3.86 5.83
C ALA A 424 -28.92 3.27 4.56
N VAL A 425 -28.62 2.00 4.23
CA VAL A 425 -29.17 1.31 3.08
C VAL A 425 -30.68 1.11 3.24
N HIS A 426 -31.15 0.67 4.40
CA HIS A 426 -32.60 0.51 4.67
C HIS A 426 -33.34 1.83 4.60
N ALA A 427 -32.78 2.92 5.16
CA ALA A 427 -33.37 4.24 5.08
C ALA A 427 -33.48 4.72 3.63
N LEU A 428 -32.44 4.51 2.84
CA LEU A 428 -32.41 4.86 1.42
C LEU A 428 -33.45 4.06 0.61
N GLN A 429 -33.53 2.76 0.85
CA GLN A 429 -34.53 1.87 0.20
C GLN A 429 -35.96 2.25 0.59
N LYS A 430 -36.20 2.55 1.87
CA LYS A 430 -37.49 3.03 2.36
C LYS A 430 -37.88 4.35 1.69
N ALA A 431 -36.96 5.30 1.60
CA ALA A 431 -37.18 6.57 0.95
C ALA A 431 -37.53 6.45 -0.52
N VAL A 432 -36.88 5.54 -1.26
CA VAL A 432 -37.16 5.28 -2.68
C VAL A 432 -38.54 4.60 -2.87
N ARG A 433 -38.94 3.73 -1.96
CA ARG A 433 -40.22 2.99 -2.05
C ARG A 433 -41.41 3.87 -1.70
N LEU A 434 -41.27 4.85 -0.82
CA LEU A 434 -42.35 5.74 -0.34
C LEU A 434 -42.63 6.95 -1.25
N ASP A 435 -42.29 6.86 -2.51
CA ASP A 435 -42.63 7.89 -3.56
C ASP A 435 -42.20 9.33 -3.20
N GLY A 436 -41.15 9.48 -2.42
CA GLY A 436 -40.51 10.78 -2.17
C GLY A 436 -41.13 11.64 -1.08
N LEU A 437 -42.04 11.15 -0.27
CA LEU A 437 -42.45 11.83 0.96
C LEU A 437 -41.41 11.58 2.05
N PHE A 438 -40.49 12.53 2.19
CA PHE A 438 -39.57 12.59 3.31
C PHE A 438 -40.24 13.33 4.48
N GLU A 439 -40.79 12.60 5.40
CA GLU A 439 -40.82 13.03 6.79
C GLU A 439 -39.52 12.59 7.44
N TYR A 440 -38.61 13.52 7.54
CA TYR A 440 -37.36 13.37 8.31
C TYR A 440 -37.73 13.45 9.80
N THR A 441 -38.09 12.35 10.40
CA THR A 441 -38.23 12.28 11.86
C THR A 441 -36.82 12.26 12.46
N GLY A 442 -36.54 13.17 13.38
CA GLY A 442 -35.25 13.55 13.94
C GLY A 442 -34.43 12.50 14.71
N GLU A 443 -34.57 11.22 14.40
CA GLU A 443 -33.77 10.15 15.03
C GLU A 443 -32.41 9.87 14.38
N SER A 444 -31.96 10.73 13.47
CA SER A 444 -30.70 10.55 12.73
C SER A 444 -29.53 11.37 13.25
N GLU A 445 -29.44 11.60 14.54
CA GLU A 445 -28.29 12.33 15.14
C GLU A 445 -26.91 11.64 14.94
N HIS A 446 -26.87 10.46 14.31
CA HIS A 446 -25.64 9.71 14.08
C HIS A 446 -25.28 9.44 12.62
N ILE A 447 -25.96 10.03 11.64
CA ILE A 447 -25.49 9.98 10.27
C ILE A 447 -24.49 11.12 10.06
N THR A 448 -23.20 10.79 10.07
CA THR A 448 -22.12 11.76 9.80
C THR A 448 -22.40 12.54 8.51
N GLY A 449 -22.01 13.83 8.47
CA GLY A 449 -22.32 14.76 7.38
C GLY A 449 -21.99 14.26 5.96
N ILE A 450 -21.08 13.27 5.83
CA ILE A 450 -20.70 12.67 4.54
C ILE A 450 -21.81 11.73 4.00
N ALA A 451 -22.43 10.91 4.84
CA ALA A 451 -23.53 10.05 4.44
C ALA A 451 -24.78 10.88 4.09
N HIS A 452 -25.01 11.94 4.86
CA HIS A 452 -26.08 12.91 4.62
C HIS A 452 -25.89 13.66 3.28
N ALA A 453 -24.69 14.18 3.00
CA ALA A 453 -24.39 14.88 1.75
C ALA A 453 -24.50 13.97 0.51
N LYS A 454 -24.05 12.71 0.61
CA LYS A 454 -24.19 11.71 -0.48
C LYS A 454 -25.63 11.30 -0.70
N ALA A 455 -26.40 11.04 0.36
CA ALA A 455 -27.82 10.73 0.28
C ALA A 455 -28.61 11.89 -0.33
N CYS A 456 -28.40 13.13 0.10
CA CYS A 456 -29.01 14.34 -0.46
C CYS A 456 -28.63 14.55 -1.94
N HIS A 457 -27.38 14.24 -2.33
CA HIS A 457 -26.95 14.39 -3.73
C HIS A 457 -27.61 13.37 -4.66
N VAL A 458 -27.71 12.11 -4.27
CA VAL A 458 -28.36 11.04 -5.03
C VAL A 458 -29.86 11.33 -5.15
N ILE A 459 -30.51 11.72 -4.05
CA ILE A 459 -31.94 12.07 -4.02
C ILE A 459 -32.20 13.31 -4.87
N GLY A 460 -31.35 14.33 -4.78
CA GLY A 460 -31.43 15.52 -5.62
C GLY A 460 -31.29 15.23 -7.13
N LYS A 461 -30.51 14.22 -7.53
CA LYS A 461 -30.45 13.76 -8.93
C LYS A 461 -31.70 13.01 -9.37
N ILE A 462 -32.26 12.15 -8.51
CA ILE A 462 -33.50 11.41 -8.78
C ILE A 462 -34.68 12.39 -8.92
N HIS A 463 -34.78 13.38 -8.03
CA HIS A 463 -35.81 14.43 -8.12
C HIS A 463 -35.70 15.29 -9.38
N ARG A 464 -34.49 15.68 -9.79
CA ARG A 464 -34.28 16.44 -11.04
C ARG A 464 -34.66 15.60 -12.26
N ARG A 465 -34.33 14.29 -12.27
CA ARG A 465 -34.70 13.40 -13.36
C ARG A 465 -36.22 13.14 -13.44
N ARG A 466 -36.93 13.02 -12.30
CA ARG A 466 -38.40 12.88 -12.25
C ARG A 466 -39.12 14.16 -12.67
N ARG A 467 -38.63 15.35 -12.26
CA ARG A 467 -39.19 16.64 -12.74
C ARG A 467 -39.01 16.80 -14.25
N ARG A 468 -37.87 16.40 -14.79
CA ARG A 468 -37.61 16.42 -16.23
C ARG A 468 -38.54 15.47 -16.99
N ASN A 469 -38.71 14.24 -16.48
CA ASN A 469 -39.64 13.27 -17.09
C ASN A 469 -41.12 13.69 -17.01
N ARG A 470 -41.59 14.28 -15.90
CA ARG A 470 -42.92 14.86 -15.80
C ARG A 470 -43.09 16.07 -16.72
N ALA A 471 -42.10 16.92 -16.87
CA ALA A 471 -42.15 18.03 -17.81
C ALA A 471 -42.22 17.55 -19.27
N CYS A 472 -41.48 16.49 -19.62
CA CYS A 472 -41.57 15.84 -20.92
C CYS A 472 -42.93 15.18 -21.14
N GLN A 473 -43.46 14.45 -20.17
CA GLN A 473 -44.81 13.84 -20.27
C GLN A 473 -45.94 14.89 -20.39
N HIS A 474 -45.84 16.01 -19.64
CA HIS A 474 -46.80 17.10 -19.81
C HIS A 474 -46.61 17.88 -21.12
N ALA A 475 -45.42 17.92 -21.68
CA ALA A 475 -45.19 18.48 -23.01
C ALA A 475 -45.76 17.60 -24.11
N GLU A 476 -45.59 16.27 -23.98
CA GLU A 476 -46.18 15.29 -24.92
C GLU A 476 -47.72 15.26 -24.84
N GLN A 477 -48.33 15.35 -23.64
CA GLN A 477 -49.78 15.45 -23.48
C GLN A 477 -50.36 16.75 -24.06
N ARG A 478 -49.65 17.91 -23.94
CA ARG A 478 -50.09 19.15 -24.57
C ARG A 478 -49.92 19.17 -26.09
N GLN A 479 -49.05 18.33 -26.65
CA GLN A 479 -48.95 18.12 -28.10
C GLN A 479 -50.08 17.25 -28.68
N HIS A 480 -50.71 16.41 -27.86
CA HIS A 480 -51.84 15.55 -28.30
C HIS A 480 -53.18 16.28 -28.23
N ASP A 481 -53.34 17.31 -27.39
CA ASP A 481 -54.59 18.00 -27.15
C ASP A 481 -54.78 19.32 -27.97
N GLY A 482 -53.84 19.66 -28.82
CA GLY A 482 -53.85 20.90 -29.59
C GLY A 482 -53.66 20.72 -31.08
N ASN A 483 -54.73 20.85 -31.84
CA ASN A 483 -54.81 20.97 -33.28
C ASN A 483 -53.55 21.47 -34.02
N GLY A 484 -53.17 20.70 -34.99
CA GLY A 484 -52.22 20.89 -36.07
C GLY A 484 -51.74 22.30 -36.39
N ARG A 485 -50.52 22.62 -35.98
CA ARG A 485 -49.56 23.46 -36.71
C ARG A 485 -48.14 23.08 -36.28
N LEU A 486 -47.43 22.53 -37.24
CA LEU A 486 -45.97 22.37 -37.12
C LEU A 486 -45.31 23.72 -37.00
N PHE A 487 -44.51 23.88 -35.94
CA PHE A 487 -43.40 24.82 -35.96
C PHE A 487 -42.08 24.07 -35.81
N ARG A 488 -41.33 23.98 -36.90
CA ARG A 488 -39.91 23.67 -36.89
C ARG A 488 -39.20 24.80 -36.15
N LEU A 489 -38.38 24.48 -35.19
CA LEU A 489 -37.29 25.32 -34.72
C LEU A 489 -36.01 24.57 -34.88
N ASP A 490 -35.21 25.02 -35.86
CA ASP A 490 -33.80 24.72 -36.02
C ASP A 490 -33.04 25.33 -34.83
N MET A 491 -32.24 24.57 -34.16
CA MET A 491 -30.86 24.66 -33.64
C MET A 491 -30.63 23.62 -32.57
#